data_febe882cc62012eae4c6c10146516b81
#
_entry.id   febe882cc62012eae4c6c10146516b81
#
_cell.length_a   1.000
_cell.length_b   1.000
_cell.length_c   1.000
_cell.angle_alpha   90.00
_cell.angle_beta   90.00
_cell.angle_gamma   90.00
#
_symmetry.space_group_name_H-M   'P 1'
#
loop_
_entity.id
_entity.type
_entity.pdbx_description
1 polymer ?
#
loop_
_entity_poly.entity_id
_entity_poly.type
_entity_poly.pdbx_seq_one_letter_code
_entity_poly.pdbx_strand_id
1 'polypeptide(L)'
;MFVKSKICSRETDSYPNITMPLQHIRLIHTSDTHLGDHLGHPSSNNALQKVVSETILLGADFLLLAGDVFDNERISDETVKFFLDEISKLDTPVILLPGNHDLMHDTSIYKRGIFKDSPSNLFIFKEENGEIIEFDDQGIKFWGKAMSEHSPSFQPLSPLPYPEKNMWFVGMAHGHFEAIKTSSGRSSLIFPGEINKSPFNYIALGHWDLYTDVSQGQNLAVYSGCPMTVGSKNGPGFVSLVDLDPEKGTLYEKWAIKS
;
A
#
# COMPACT_ATOMS: atom_id res chain seq x y z
N MET A 1 20.07 47.52 38.80
CA MET A 1 20.13 46.20 39.42
C MET A 1 19.80 45.17 38.32
N PHE A 2 20.84 44.65 37.62
CA PHE A 2 20.69 43.76 36.46
C PHE A 2 20.67 42.30 36.95
N VAL A 3 19.57 41.60 36.67
CA VAL A 3 19.45 40.14 36.91
C VAL A 3 20.02 39.41 35.72
N LYS A 4 21.14 38.74 35.91
CA LYS A 4 21.74 37.83 34.91
C LYS A 4 20.94 36.52 34.85
N SER A 5 20.30 36.25 33.71
CA SER A 5 19.73 34.93 33.41
C SER A 5 20.85 33.94 33.09
N LYS A 6 20.95 32.84 33.85
CA LYS A 6 21.81 31.70 33.55
C LYS A 6 21.20 30.94 32.35
N ILE A 7 21.94 30.89 31.26
CA ILE A 7 21.69 29.96 30.17
C ILE A 7 22.16 28.60 30.62
N CYS A 8 21.24 27.68 30.82
CA CYS A 8 21.52 26.28 31.07
C CYS A 8 21.86 25.65 29.71
N SER A 9 23.13 25.31 29.47
CA SER A 9 23.56 24.50 28.33
C SER A 9 23.05 23.10 28.58
N ARG A 10 22.07 22.65 27.75
CA ARG A 10 21.70 21.24 27.64
C ARG A 10 22.85 20.55 26.90
N GLU A 11 23.59 19.69 27.61
CA GLU A 11 24.42 18.66 26.98
C GLU A 11 23.48 17.78 26.14
N THR A 12 23.69 17.77 24.85
CA THR A 12 23.07 16.82 23.94
C THR A 12 23.82 15.50 24.13
N ASP A 13 23.27 14.63 24.95
CA ASP A 13 23.70 13.24 24.97
C ASP A 13 23.49 12.67 23.56
N SER A 14 24.57 12.54 22.83
CA SER A 14 24.61 11.81 21.56
C SER A 14 24.53 10.32 21.90
N TYR A 15 23.32 9.78 21.93
CA TYR A 15 23.16 8.32 21.90
C TYR A 15 23.80 7.82 20.59
N PRO A 16 24.63 6.75 20.67
CA PRO A 16 25.18 6.16 19.46
C PRO A 16 23.99 5.69 18.59
N ASN A 17 23.95 6.13 17.33
CA ASN A 17 23.03 5.59 16.33
C ASN A 17 23.32 4.10 16.18
N ILE A 18 22.66 3.26 16.96
CA ILE A 18 22.66 1.82 16.78
C ILE A 18 21.77 1.60 15.55
N THR A 19 22.39 1.55 14.38
CA THR A 19 21.70 1.10 13.17
C THR A 19 21.41 -0.39 13.34
N MET A 20 20.14 -0.73 13.53
CA MET A 20 19.71 -2.12 13.50
C MET A 20 20.04 -2.72 12.12
N PRO A 21 20.56 -3.94 12.04
CA PRO A 21 20.73 -4.58 10.75
C PRO A 21 19.36 -4.80 10.10
N LEU A 22 19.29 -4.67 8.77
CA LEU A 22 18.10 -5.00 8.02
C LEU A 22 17.66 -6.43 8.34
N GLN A 23 16.37 -6.62 8.60
CA GLN A 23 15.77 -7.93 8.84
C GLN A 23 15.13 -8.45 7.55
N HIS A 24 14.97 -9.76 7.44
CA HIS A 24 14.12 -10.36 6.41
C HIS A 24 12.66 -10.01 6.72
N ILE A 25 11.95 -9.49 5.74
CA ILE A 25 10.54 -9.10 5.87
C ILE A 25 9.76 -9.68 4.69
N ARG A 26 8.65 -10.34 5.00
CA ARG A 26 7.73 -10.90 4.02
C ARG A 26 6.47 -10.04 3.93
N LEU A 27 6.09 -9.68 2.70
CA LEU A 27 4.89 -8.90 2.42
C LEU A 27 3.94 -9.72 1.53
N ILE A 28 2.64 -9.60 1.79
CA ILE A 28 1.60 -9.90 0.82
C ILE A 28 1.12 -8.58 0.25
N HIS A 29 1.15 -8.43 -1.07
CA HIS A 29 0.63 -7.25 -1.75
C HIS A 29 -0.55 -7.65 -2.65
N THR A 30 -1.69 -7.00 -2.43
CA THR A 30 -2.91 -7.11 -3.23
C THR A 30 -3.52 -5.73 -3.47
N SER A 31 -4.46 -5.65 -4.41
CA SER A 31 -5.22 -4.45 -4.76
C SER A 31 -6.56 -4.84 -5.37
N ASP A 32 -7.39 -3.86 -5.65
CA ASP A 32 -8.58 -3.99 -6.50
C ASP A 32 -9.52 -5.13 -6.03
N THR A 33 -9.80 -5.18 -4.72
CA THR A 33 -10.72 -6.16 -4.13
C THR A 33 -12.19 -5.84 -4.40
N HIS A 34 -12.54 -4.58 -4.65
CA HIS A 34 -13.88 -4.10 -5.01
C HIS A 34 -15.00 -4.69 -4.15
N LEU A 35 -14.85 -4.64 -2.82
CA LEU A 35 -15.88 -5.10 -1.91
C LEU A 35 -17.18 -4.35 -2.15
N GLY A 36 -18.26 -5.11 -2.32
CA GLY A 36 -19.60 -4.59 -2.62
C GLY A 36 -19.97 -4.54 -4.09
N ASP A 37 -19.05 -4.83 -5.01
CA ASP A 37 -19.41 -5.05 -6.42
C ASP A 37 -19.91 -6.48 -6.63
N HIS A 38 -21.21 -6.64 -6.67
CA HIS A 38 -21.85 -7.94 -6.87
C HIS A 38 -21.90 -8.38 -8.34
N LEU A 39 -21.58 -7.50 -9.28
CA LEU A 39 -21.68 -7.77 -10.72
C LEU A 39 -20.30 -8.00 -11.36
N GLY A 40 -19.38 -7.08 -11.19
CA GLY A 40 -18.02 -7.18 -11.74
C GLY A 40 -17.13 -8.10 -10.91
N HIS A 41 -17.26 -8.02 -9.58
CA HIS A 41 -16.44 -8.75 -8.60
C HIS A 41 -17.27 -9.59 -7.62
N PRO A 42 -18.10 -10.54 -8.09
CA PRO A 42 -19.07 -11.25 -7.24
C PRO A 42 -18.43 -12.10 -6.13
N SER A 43 -17.14 -12.39 -6.24
CA SER A 43 -16.39 -13.18 -5.26
C SER A 43 -15.50 -12.34 -4.34
N SER A 44 -15.66 -11.00 -4.32
CA SER A 44 -14.80 -10.07 -3.58
C SER A 44 -14.67 -10.43 -2.08
N ASN A 45 -15.78 -10.74 -1.41
CA ASN A 45 -15.76 -11.14 -0.01
C ASN A 45 -14.93 -12.42 0.22
N ASN A 46 -15.13 -13.45 -0.60
CA ASN A 46 -14.36 -14.69 -0.52
C ASN A 46 -12.89 -14.46 -0.85
N ALA A 47 -12.59 -13.58 -1.82
CA ALA A 47 -11.22 -13.24 -2.17
C ALA A 47 -10.48 -12.56 -1.02
N LEU A 48 -11.11 -11.59 -0.33
CA LEU A 48 -10.53 -10.96 0.86
C LEU A 48 -10.26 -12.00 1.96
N GLN A 49 -11.23 -12.90 2.24
CA GLN A 49 -11.06 -13.97 3.23
C GLN A 49 -9.85 -14.86 2.92
N LYS A 50 -9.64 -15.16 1.65
CA LYS A 50 -8.50 -15.97 1.21
C LYS A 50 -7.18 -15.19 1.31
N VAL A 51 -7.15 -13.89 0.96
CA VAL A 51 -5.99 -13.04 1.18
C VAL A 51 -5.59 -13.04 2.65
N VAL A 52 -6.55 -12.85 3.56
CA VAL A 52 -6.32 -12.92 5.01
C VAL A 52 -5.76 -14.30 5.41
N SER A 53 -6.36 -15.37 4.90
CA SER A 53 -5.91 -16.75 5.21
C SER A 53 -4.49 -17.01 4.68
N GLU A 54 -4.17 -16.57 3.45
CA GLU A 54 -2.82 -16.72 2.87
C GLU A 54 -1.79 -15.86 3.62
N THR A 55 -2.17 -14.67 4.09
CA THR A 55 -1.31 -13.81 4.92
C THR A 55 -0.87 -14.54 6.19
N ILE A 56 -1.80 -15.21 6.86
CA ILE A 56 -1.51 -16.04 8.06
C ILE A 56 -0.67 -17.27 7.68
N LEU A 57 -1.09 -18.01 6.64
CA LEU A 57 -0.45 -19.26 6.23
C LEU A 57 1.02 -19.06 5.81
N LEU A 58 1.30 -17.99 5.11
CA LEU A 58 2.64 -17.67 4.62
C LEU A 58 3.50 -16.94 5.65
N GLY A 59 2.95 -16.63 6.82
CA GLY A 59 3.67 -15.92 7.88
C GLY A 59 4.15 -14.55 7.42
N ALA A 60 3.29 -13.80 6.71
CA ALA A 60 3.65 -12.48 6.23
C ALA A 60 3.74 -11.48 7.40
N ASP A 61 4.75 -10.63 7.36
CA ASP A 61 4.96 -9.58 8.35
C ASP A 61 4.07 -8.36 8.09
N PHE A 62 3.63 -8.15 6.84
CA PHE A 62 2.72 -7.06 6.44
C PHE A 62 1.77 -7.51 5.32
N LEU A 63 0.55 -6.98 5.35
CA LEU A 63 -0.40 -7.04 4.24
C LEU A 63 -0.55 -5.64 3.62
N LEU A 64 -0.31 -5.50 2.32
CA LEU A 64 -0.46 -4.27 1.57
C LEU A 64 -1.73 -4.32 0.71
N LEU A 65 -2.60 -3.33 0.89
CA LEU A 65 -3.81 -3.13 0.09
C LEU A 65 -3.62 -1.86 -0.75
N ALA A 66 -3.23 -2.02 -2.02
CA ALA A 66 -2.84 -0.91 -2.89
C ALA A 66 -4.00 -0.29 -3.68
N GLY A 67 -5.08 0.08 -2.96
CA GLY A 67 -6.23 0.80 -3.48
C GLY A 67 -7.39 -0.07 -3.95
N ASP A 68 -8.53 0.57 -4.16
CA ASP A 68 -9.79 -0.01 -4.62
C ASP A 68 -10.22 -1.23 -3.79
N VAL A 69 -10.14 -1.05 -2.45
CA VAL A 69 -10.66 -2.05 -1.50
C VAL A 69 -12.18 -2.12 -1.57
N PHE A 70 -12.82 -0.97 -1.68
CA PHE A 70 -14.27 -0.85 -1.86
C PHE A 70 -14.60 -0.41 -3.29
N ASP A 71 -15.69 -0.95 -3.83
CA ASP A 71 -16.08 -0.66 -5.21
C ASP A 71 -16.54 0.79 -5.44
N ASN A 72 -17.12 1.40 -4.43
CA ASN A 72 -17.53 2.80 -4.49
C ASN A 72 -17.83 3.36 -3.09
N GLU A 73 -17.95 4.67 -3.00
CA GLU A 73 -18.20 5.38 -1.74
C GLU A 73 -19.59 5.20 -1.13
N ARG A 74 -20.52 4.58 -1.83
CA ARG A 74 -21.89 4.31 -1.36
C ARG A 74 -22.09 2.92 -0.78
N ILE A 75 -20.99 2.20 -0.60
CA ILE A 75 -20.98 0.89 0.06
C ILE A 75 -21.66 0.97 1.42
N SER A 76 -22.40 -0.09 1.77
CA SER A 76 -23.10 -0.18 3.06
C SER A 76 -22.12 -0.33 4.23
N ASP A 77 -22.54 0.09 5.41
CA ASP A 77 -21.74 -0.09 6.62
C ASP A 77 -21.56 -1.57 6.98
N GLU A 78 -22.46 -2.47 6.54
CA GLU A 78 -22.28 -3.92 6.67
C GLU A 78 -21.07 -4.43 5.86
N THR A 79 -20.86 -3.89 4.65
CA THR A 79 -19.69 -4.22 3.84
C THR A 79 -18.40 -3.70 4.48
N VAL A 80 -18.45 -2.48 5.02
CA VAL A 80 -17.30 -1.93 5.76
C VAL A 80 -17.01 -2.76 7.01
N LYS A 81 -18.06 -3.12 7.76
CA LYS A 81 -17.90 -3.97 8.94
C LYS A 81 -17.30 -5.31 8.58
N PHE A 82 -17.75 -5.95 7.51
CA PHE A 82 -17.17 -7.20 7.02
C PHE A 82 -15.65 -7.04 6.76
N PHE A 83 -15.24 -5.96 6.09
CA PHE A 83 -13.82 -5.67 5.88
C PHE A 83 -13.06 -5.57 7.19
N LEU A 84 -13.54 -4.75 8.13
CA LEU A 84 -12.88 -4.55 9.43
C LEU A 84 -12.82 -5.84 10.24
N ASP A 85 -13.88 -6.66 10.22
CA ASP A 85 -13.93 -7.96 10.87
C ASP A 85 -12.90 -8.94 10.28
N GLU A 86 -12.71 -8.94 8.94
CA GLU A 86 -11.69 -9.77 8.30
C GLU A 86 -10.27 -9.32 8.67
N ILE A 87 -9.99 -8.01 8.62
CA ILE A 87 -8.69 -7.46 8.98
C ILE A 87 -8.35 -7.70 10.45
N SER A 88 -9.35 -7.68 11.35
CA SER A 88 -9.15 -7.93 12.78
C SER A 88 -8.70 -9.36 13.12
N LYS A 89 -8.77 -10.30 12.16
CA LYS A 89 -8.26 -11.68 12.34
C LYS A 89 -6.73 -11.76 12.23
N LEU A 90 -6.10 -10.70 11.72
CA LEU A 90 -4.65 -10.62 11.55
C LEU A 90 -4.00 -9.96 12.76
N ASP A 91 -2.93 -10.56 13.26
CA ASP A 91 -1.96 -9.86 14.13
C ASP A 91 -0.98 -9.01 13.29
N THR A 92 -0.92 -9.28 12.00
CA THR A 92 -0.08 -8.61 11.00
C THR A 92 -0.57 -7.19 10.73
N PRO A 93 0.29 -6.16 10.71
CA PRO A 93 -0.08 -4.83 10.25
C PRO A 93 -0.56 -4.83 8.80
N VAL A 94 -1.65 -4.10 8.56
CA VAL A 94 -2.27 -3.92 7.25
C VAL A 94 -2.12 -2.47 6.83
N ILE A 95 -1.43 -2.26 5.70
CA ILE A 95 -1.17 -0.92 5.14
C ILE A 95 -2.12 -0.73 3.96
N LEU A 96 -3.01 0.24 4.05
CA LEU A 96 -4.03 0.51 3.05
C LEU A 96 -3.78 1.88 2.39
N LEU A 97 -3.71 1.86 1.07
CA LEU A 97 -3.71 3.06 0.23
C LEU A 97 -5.10 3.20 -0.42
N PRO A 98 -5.78 4.33 -0.32
CA PRO A 98 -7.02 4.58 -1.08
C PRO A 98 -6.77 4.64 -2.60
N GLY A 99 -7.68 4.05 -3.38
CA GLY A 99 -7.67 4.09 -4.84
C GLY A 99 -8.71 5.03 -5.43
N ASN A 100 -9.07 4.83 -6.71
CA ASN A 100 -10.00 5.72 -7.39
C ASN A 100 -11.48 5.39 -7.14
N HIS A 101 -11.80 4.21 -6.66
CA HIS A 101 -13.15 3.83 -6.25
C HIS A 101 -13.46 4.20 -4.80
N ASP A 102 -12.43 4.31 -3.96
CA ASP A 102 -12.54 4.57 -2.53
C ASP A 102 -11.65 5.76 -2.09
N LEU A 103 -11.81 6.90 -2.75
CA LEU A 103 -11.02 8.13 -2.59
C LEU A 103 -10.92 8.64 -1.14
N MET A 104 -9.80 9.30 -0.81
CA MET A 104 -9.57 9.97 0.47
C MET A 104 -9.90 11.46 0.39
N HIS A 105 -11.14 11.82 0.12
CA HIS A 105 -11.64 13.19 0.17
C HIS A 105 -12.47 13.48 1.43
N ASP A 106 -13.13 14.63 1.51
CA ASP A 106 -13.82 15.06 2.74
C ASP A 106 -14.98 14.14 3.17
N THR A 107 -15.66 13.52 2.22
CA THR A 107 -16.77 12.58 2.46
C THR A 107 -16.38 11.10 2.26
N SER A 108 -15.08 10.82 2.26
CA SER A 108 -14.51 9.48 2.05
C SER A 108 -15.17 8.42 2.94
N ILE A 109 -15.30 7.21 2.39
CA ILE A 109 -15.72 6.02 3.16
C ILE A 109 -14.86 5.81 4.41
N TYR A 110 -13.56 6.07 4.33
CA TYR A 110 -12.59 5.93 5.43
C TYR A 110 -12.76 6.96 6.55
N LYS A 111 -13.55 8.03 6.33
CA LYS A 111 -13.91 9.04 7.33
C LYS A 111 -15.26 8.77 8.01
N ARG A 112 -15.97 7.71 7.65
CA ARG A 112 -17.22 7.33 8.29
C ARG A 112 -17.00 6.94 9.76
N GLY A 113 -18.05 7.10 10.57
CA GLY A 113 -18.01 6.80 12.00
C GLY A 113 -17.59 5.38 12.34
N ILE A 114 -17.91 4.40 11.50
CA ILE A 114 -17.55 2.99 11.67
C ILE A 114 -16.03 2.77 11.69
N PHE A 115 -15.24 3.60 11.02
CA PHE A 115 -13.77 3.50 11.04
C PHE A 115 -13.14 3.99 12.35
N LYS A 116 -13.91 4.59 13.27
CA LYS A 116 -13.40 4.96 14.60
C LYS A 116 -13.05 3.74 15.45
N ASP A 117 -13.73 2.63 15.18
CA ASP A 117 -13.54 1.35 15.86
C ASP A 117 -12.68 0.38 15.01
N SER A 118 -11.86 0.91 14.11
CA SER A 118 -10.95 0.10 13.29
C SER A 118 -9.96 -0.67 14.16
N PRO A 119 -9.59 -1.91 13.78
CA PRO A 119 -8.58 -2.67 14.48
C PRO A 119 -7.24 -1.94 14.46
N SER A 120 -6.48 -2.06 15.56
CA SER A 120 -5.22 -1.33 15.77
C SER A 120 -4.11 -1.67 14.78
N ASN A 121 -4.24 -2.79 14.07
CA ASN A 121 -3.32 -3.22 13.02
C ASN A 121 -3.62 -2.62 11.65
N LEU A 122 -4.68 -1.80 11.48
CA LEU A 122 -5.01 -1.15 10.20
C LEU A 122 -4.45 0.26 10.14
N PHE A 123 -3.55 0.49 9.19
CA PHE A 123 -2.92 1.77 8.90
C PHE A 123 -3.35 2.26 7.52
N ILE A 124 -3.99 3.43 7.45
CA ILE A 124 -4.55 3.98 6.21
C ILE A 124 -3.82 5.27 5.85
N PHE A 125 -3.29 5.36 4.63
CA PHE A 125 -2.75 6.61 4.09
C PHE A 125 -3.86 7.66 3.93
N LYS A 126 -3.56 8.90 4.35
CA LYS A 126 -4.55 9.99 4.40
C LYS A 126 -4.10 11.24 3.64
N GLU A 127 -2.79 11.42 3.46
CA GLU A 127 -2.23 12.66 2.93
C GLU A 127 -2.10 12.61 1.40
N GLU A 128 -2.71 13.59 0.73
CA GLU A 128 -2.67 13.73 -0.73
C GLU A 128 -1.31 14.17 -1.28
N ASN A 129 -0.42 14.65 -0.43
CA ASN A 129 0.93 15.05 -0.79
C ASN A 129 1.97 13.95 -0.50
N GLY A 130 1.50 12.80 0.00
CA GLY A 130 2.31 11.67 0.40
C GLY A 130 2.73 11.74 1.87
N GLU A 131 2.72 10.61 2.52
CA GLU A 131 3.14 10.42 3.91
C GLU A 131 3.93 9.13 4.08
N ILE A 132 4.57 8.98 5.23
CA ILE A 132 5.33 7.79 5.60
C ILE A 132 4.69 7.16 6.83
N ILE A 133 4.44 5.85 6.75
CA ILE A 133 4.08 4.99 7.88
C ILE A 133 5.32 4.18 8.23
N GLU A 134 5.78 4.27 9.48
CA GLU A 134 7.08 3.78 9.91
C GLU A 134 6.95 2.70 10.98
N PHE A 135 7.74 1.64 10.84
CA PHE A 135 7.87 0.53 11.79
C PHE A 135 9.34 0.37 12.15
N ASP A 136 9.81 1.19 13.07
CA ASP A 136 11.21 1.28 13.47
C ASP A 136 11.77 -0.05 13.99
N ASP A 137 10.99 -0.76 14.80
CA ASP A 137 11.39 -2.05 15.39
C ASP A 137 11.62 -3.14 14.33
N GLN A 138 10.93 -3.05 13.17
CA GLN A 138 11.09 -3.96 12.04
C GLN A 138 12.05 -3.40 10.97
N GLY A 139 12.46 -2.15 11.07
CA GLY A 139 13.36 -1.52 10.12
C GLY A 139 12.75 -1.31 8.73
N ILE A 140 11.46 -0.99 8.65
CA ILE A 140 10.73 -0.77 7.41
C ILE A 140 9.85 0.49 7.45
N LYS A 141 9.77 1.17 6.31
CA LYS A 141 8.88 2.30 6.06
C LYS A 141 8.05 2.07 4.81
N PHE A 142 6.83 2.54 4.86
CA PHE A 142 5.92 2.58 3.72
C PHE A 142 5.63 4.02 3.36
N TRP A 143 5.79 4.36 2.10
CA TRP A 143 5.35 5.65 1.57
C TRP A 143 4.15 5.46 0.68
N GLY A 144 3.16 6.32 0.80
CA GLY A 144 1.99 6.34 -0.06
C GLY A 144 1.41 7.73 -0.18
N LYS A 145 0.75 7.97 -1.29
CA LYS A 145 0.02 9.21 -1.58
C LYS A 145 -1.45 8.86 -1.74
N ALA A 146 -2.26 9.23 -0.73
CA ALA A 146 -3.70 8.95 -0.74
C ALA A 146 -4.37 9.64 -1.93
N MET A 147 -5.15 8.89 -2.70
CA MET A 147 -5.87 9.45 -3.84
C MET A 147 -7.06 10.26 -3.34
N SER A 148 -7.00 11.58 -3.45
CA SER A 148 -8.08 12.50 -3.10
C SER A 148 -9.02 12.78 -4.28
N GLU A 149 -8.51 12.63 -5.50
CA GLU A 149 -9.25 12.79 -6.74
C GLU A 149 -8.70 11.86 -7.85
N HIS A 150 -9.58 11.38 -8.72
CA HIS A 150 -9.18 10.65 -9.92
C HIS A 150 -9.14 11.62 -11.12
N SER A 151 -8.02 12.30 -11.30
CA SER A 151 -7.85 13.32 -12.32
C SER A 151 -6.49 13.21 -13.04
N PRO A 152 -6.35 13.82 -14.23
CA PRO A 152 -5.05 13.87 -14.92
C PRO A 152 -3.97 14.66 -14.17
N SER A 153 -4.35 15.50 -13.21
CA SER A 153 -3.41 16.28 -12.36
C SER A 153 -2.87 15.46 -11.19
N PHE A 154 -3.59 14.45 -10.73
CA PHE A 154 -3.11 13.58 -9.67
C PHE A 154 -2.01 12.65 -10.19
N GLN A 155 -0.82 12.77 -9.63
CA GLN A 155 0.35 11.94 -9.96
C GLN A 155 0.69 11.04 -8.77
N PRO A 156 0.39 9.73 -8.84
CA PRO A 156 0.48 8.81 -7.71
C PRO A 156 1.89 8.66 -7.13
N LEU A 157 2.94 8.80 -7.95
CA LEU A 157 4.33 8.69 -7.54
C LEU A 157 5.07 10.04 -7.50
N SER A 158 4.36 11.17 -7.50
CA SER A 158 5.00 12.49 -7.48
C SER A 158 4.35 13.42 -6.44
N PRO A 159 5.16 14.18 -5.67
CA PRO A 159 6.62 14.12 -5.60
C PRO A 159 7.12 12.87 -4.88
N LEU A 160 8.27 12.34 -5.33
CA LEU A 160 8.93 11.23 -4.64
C LEU A 160 9.56 11.70 -3.31
N PRO A 161 9.55 10.88 -2.27
CA PRO A 161 10.25 11.17 -1.01
C PRO A 161 11.76 11.08 -1.18
N TYR A 162 12.50 11.56 -0.17
CA TYR A 162 13.93 11.36 -0.11
C TYR A 162 14.30 9.89 0.18
N PRO A 163 15.45 9.41 -0.35
CA PRO A 163 15.93 8.07 -0.04
C PRO A 163 16.16 7.87 1.45
N GLU A 164 15.77 6.72 1.94
CA GLU A 164 16.08 6.28 3.31
C GLU A 164 17.33 5.40 3.33
N LYS A 165 18.02 5.38 4.47
CA LYS A 165 19.20 4.55 4.66
C LYS A 165 18.97 3.60 5.83
N ASN A 166 19.47 2.39 5.69
CA ASN A 166 19.45 1.34 6.74
C ASN A 166 18.03 0.92 7.16
N MET A 167 17.06 1.10 6.28
CA MET A 167 15.68 0.63 6.43
C MET A 167 15.17 0.14 5.08
N TRP A 168 14.27 -0.81 5.10
CA TRP A 168 13.48 -1.13 3.91
C TRP A 168 12.53 0.02 3.63
N PHE A 169 12.41 0.39 2.38
CA PHE A 169 11.53 1.47 1.97
C PHE A 169 10.64 1.01 0.82
N VAL A 170 9.34 0.88 1.09
CA VAL A 170 8.34 0.39 0.15
C VAL A 170 7.43 1.54 -0.26
N GLY A 171 7.28 1.74 -1.57
CA GLY A 171 6.31 2.67 -2.13
C GLY A 171 4.98 1.98 -2.39
N MET A 172 3.87 2.68 -2.17
CA MET A 172 2.53 2.24 -2.57
C MET A 172 1.90 3.31 -3.46
N ALA A 173 1.33 2.92 -4.59
CA ALA A 173 0.66 3.84 -5.50
C ALA A 173 -0.52 3.15 -6.20
N HIS A 174 -1.57 3.95 -6.49
CA HIS A 174 -2.72 3.48 -7.26
C HIS A 174 -2.89 4.36 -8.49
N GLY A 175 -2.82 3.79 -9.69
CA GLY A 175 -2.93 4.54 -10.94
C GLY A 175 -2.50 3.76 -12.16
N HIS A 176 -2.66 4.38 -13.33
CA HIS A 176 -2.44 3.76 -14.62
C HIS A 176 -1.01 3.95 -15.10
N PHE A 177 -0.29 2.82 -15.32
CA PHE A 177 1.05 2.88 -15.93
C PHE A 177 0.95 3.21 -17.43
N GLU A 178 1.67 4.25 -17.85
CA GLU A 178 1.75 4.70 -19.23
C GLU A 178 3.20 4.61 -19.71
N ALA A 179 3.50 3.61 -20.54
CA ALA A 179 4.86 3.34 -21.00
C ALA A 179 5.47 4.47 -21.84
N ILE A 180 4.62 5.19 -22.57
CA ILE A 180 5.01 6.32 -23.43
C ILE A 180 4.14 7.51 -23.07
N LYS A 181 4.76 8.65 -22.77
CA LYS A 181 4.02 9.87 -22.45
C LYS A 181 3.22 10.33 -23.67
N THR A 182 1.95 9.92 -23.71
CA THR A 182 0.99 10.34 -24.74
C THR A 182 -0.05 11.25 -24.11
N SER A 183 -0.83 11.95 -24.92
CA SER A 183 -2.02 12.68 -24.44
C SER A 183 -3.23 11.74 -24.35
N SER A 184 -3.09 10.65 -23.61
CA SER A 184 -4.13 9.60 -23.55
C SER A 184 -5.45 10.07 -22.92
N GLY A 185 -5.44 11.21 -22.22
CA GLY A 185 -6.59 11.73 -21.47
C GLY A 185 -6.94 10.88 -20.23
N ARG A 186 -6.08 9.92 -19.86
CA ARG A 186 -6.25 9.09 -18.67
C ARG A 186 -5.84 9.85 -17.40
N SER A 187 -6.40 9.43 -16.29
CA SER A 187 -6.13 10.01 -14.97
C SER A 187 -5.09 9.21 -14.20
N SER A 188 -4.48 9.85 -13.20
CA SER A 188 -3.59 9.21 -12.22
C SER A 188 -2.47 8.39 -12.88
N LEU A 189 -1.74 9.02 -13.80
CA LEU A 189 -0.71 8.35 -14.59
C LEU A 189 0.57 8.10 -13.80
N ILE A 190 1.18 6.95 -14.03
CA ILE A 190 2.50 6.54 -13.54
C ILE A 190 3.40 6.32 -14.75
N PHE A 191 4.59 6.93 -14.76
CA PHE A 191 5.52 6.84 -15.89
C PHE A 191 6.79 6.04 -15.54
N PRO A 192 7.43 5.41 -16.55
CA PRO A 192 8.70 4.69 -16.34
C PRO A 192 9.76 5.51 -15.62
N GLY A 193 9.85 6.82 -15.93
CA GLY A 193 10.82 7.71 -15.32
C GLY A 193 10.62 7.96 -13.83
N GLU A 194 9.39 7.85 -13.32
CA GLU A 194 9.07 7.97 -11.89
C GLU A 194 9.51 6.69 -11.16
N ILE A 195 9.20 5.52 -11.72
CA ILE A 195 9.64 4.24 -11.18
C ILE A 195 11.17 4.19 -11.14
N ASN A 196 11.83 4.54 -12.25
CA ASN A 196 13.30 4.48 -12.37
C ASN A 196 14.04 5.44 -11.42
N LYS A 197 13.40 6.52 -10.98
CA LYS A 197 13.97 7.50 -10.04
C LYS A 197 13.54 7.28 -8.60
N SER A 198 12.66 6.34 -8.35
CA SER A 198 12.12 6.11 -7.02
C SER A 198 13.21 5.60 -6.05
N PRO A 199 13.11 5.95 -4.76
CA PRO A 199 14.05 5.49 -3.75
C PRO A 199 13.64 4.14 -3.13
N PHE A 200 12.60 3.48 -3.66
CA PHE A 200 11.97 2.33 -3.04
C PHE A 200 12.66 1.01 -3.38
N ASN A 201 12.70 0.10 -2.44
CA ASN A 201 13.11 -1.28 -2.66
C ASN A 201 12.05 -2.08 -3.43
N TYR A 202 10.78 -1.70 -3.29
CA TYR A 202 9.63 -2.27 -3.98
C TYR A 202 8.52 -1.23 -4.10
N ILE A 203 7.78 -1.24 -5.22
CA ILE A 203 6.59 -0.41 -5.40
C ILE A 203 5.39 -1.33 -5.60
N ALA A 204 4.47 -1.29 -4.64
CA ALA A 204 3.18 -1.97 -4.69
C ALA A 204 2.17 -1.11 -5.45
N LEU A 205 1.75 -1.57 -6.63
CA LEU A 205 0.84 -0.86 -7.53
C LEU A 205 -0.54 -1.51 -7.54
N GLY A 206 -1.60 -0.68 -7.54
CA GLY A 206 -2.98 -1.07 -7.82
C GLY A 206 -3.58 -0.30 -9.00
N HIS A 207 -4.79 -0.64 -9.39
CA HIS A 207 -5.58 -0.13 -10.52
C HIS A 207 -5.72 -1.10 -11.70
N TRP A 208 -4.87 -2.08 -11.82
CA TRP A 208 -4.96 -3.08 -12.88
C TRP A 208 -5.35 -4.44 -12.30
N ASP A 209 -6.43 -5.03 -12.82
CA ASP A 209 -6.92 -6.35 -12.40
C ASP A 209 -5.96 -7.50 -12.72
N LEU A 210 -5.01 -7.28 -13.63
CA LEU A 210 -4.08 -8.31 -14.06
C LEU A 210 -2.70 -8.10 -13.42
N TYR A 211 -2.16 -9.18 -12.86
CA TYR A 211 -0.78 -9.19 -12.40
C TYR A 211 0.17 -8.75 -13.51
N THR A 212 0.87 -7.65 -13.31
CA THR A 212 1.75 -7.07 -14.31
C THR A 212 3.00 -6.48 -13.67
N ASP A 213 4.16 -6.91 -14.14
CA ASP A 213 5.44 -6.34 -13.81
C ASP A 213 5.74 -5.15 -14.72
N VAL A 214 5.97 -3.98 -14.12
CA VAL A 214 6.33 -2.73 -14.82
C VAL A 214 7.64 -2.15 -14.28
N SER A 215 8.48 -2.99 -13.70
CA SER A 215 9.79 -2.63 -13.15
C SER A 215 10.65 -1.87 -14.18
N GLN A 216 11.48 -0.93 -13.69
CA GLN A 216 12.34 -0.11 -14.52
C GLN A 216 13.79 -0.17 -14.02
N GLY A 217 14.66 -0.77 -14.79
CA GLY A 217 16.05 -0.96 -14.39
C GLY A 217 16.14 -1.87 -13.15
N GLN A 218 16.59 -1.32 -12.03
CA GLN A 218 16.68 -2.05 -10.76
C GLN A 218 15.52 -1.74 -9.81
N ASN A 219 14.63 -0.83 -10.17
CA ASN A 219 13.50 -0.45 -9.35
C ASN A 219 12.29 -1.33 -9.67
N LEU A 220 11.88 -2.11 -8.68
CA LEU A 220 10.82 -3.09 -8.80
C LEU A 220 9.46 -2.44 -8.59
N ALA A 221 8.55 -2.65 -9.55
CA ALA A 221 7.19 -2.11 -9.49
C ALA A 221 6.21 -3.11 -10.11
N VAL A 222 5.23 -3.53 -9.33
CA VAL A 222 4.34 -4.62 -9.70
C VAL A 222 2.90 -4.25 -9.40
N TYR A 223 2.01 -4.45 -10.37
CA TYR A 223 0.58 -4.58 -10.13
C TYR A 223 0.29 -6.00 -9.68
N SER A 224 -0.24 -6.17 -8.48
CA SER A 224 -0.61 -7.50 -7.97
C SER A 224 -1.77 -8.12 -8.74
N GLY A 225 -2.57 -7.29 -9.40
CA GLY A 225 -3.88 -7.67 -9.90
C GLY A 225 -4.88 -7.85 -8.76
N CYS A 226 -6.14 -8.10 -9.11
CA CYS A 226 -7.15 -8.42 -8.13
C CYS A 226 -7.01 -9.87 -7.61
N PRO A 227 -7.37 -10.15 -6.34
CA PRO A 227 -7.20 -11.47 -5.73
C PRO A 227 -8.30 -12.47 -6.13
N MET A 228 -8.99 -12.22 -7.22
CA MET A 228 -10.05 -13.08 -7.74
C MET A 228 -10.00 -13.13 -9.27
N THR A 229 -10.75 -14.06 -9.86
CA THR A 229 -10.94 -14.09 -11.31
C THR A 229 -11.91 -13.00 -11.74
N VAL A 230 -11.53 -12.18 -12.70
CA VAL A 230 -12.36 -11.12 -13.28
C VAL A 230 -12.82 -11.53 -14.67
N GLY A 231 -14.07 -11.31 -14.97
CA GLY A 231 -14.70 -11.61 -16.27
C GLY A 231 -14.97 -13.11 -16.49
N SER A 232 -15.03 -13.54 -17.75
CA SER A 232 -15.38 -14.91 -18.15
C SER A 232 -14.22 -15.92 -18.07
N LYS A 233 -13.06 -15.52 -17.56
CA LYS A 233 -11.89 -16.39 -17.45
C LYS A 233 -11.96 -17.18 -16.15
N ASN A 234 -11.97 -18.50 -16.23
CA ASN A 234 -11.79 -19.36 -15.08
C ASN A 234 -10.31 -19.40 -14.69
N GLY A 235 -10.00 -19.20 -13.42
CA GLY A 235 -8.63 -19.25 -12.91
C GLY A 235 -8.56 -18.71 -11.49
N PRO A 236 -7.43 -18.89 -10.79
CA PRO A 236 -7.23 -18.28 -9.49
C PRO A 236 -7.03 -16.77 -9.60
N GLY A 237 -7.41 -16.02 -8.58
CA GLY A 237 -6.88 -14.69 -8.35
C GLY A 237 -5.41 -14.76 -7.92
N PHE A 238 -4.75 -13.62 -7.85
CA PHE A 238 -3.34 -13.56 -7.50
C PHE A 238 -3.07 -12.45 -6.49
N VAL A 239 -1.97 -12.63 -5.77
CA VAL A 239 -1.31 -11.59 -4.97
C VAL A 239 0.17 -11.57 -5.35
N SER A 240 0.89 -10.54 -4.99
CA SER A 240 2.35 -10.55 -5.03
C SER A 240 2.87 -10.96 -3.66
N LEU A 241 3.64 -12.06 -3.60
CA LEU A 241 4.42 -12.44 -2.44
C LEU A 241 5.79 -11.79 -2.58
N VAL A 242 6.20 -11.00 -1.60
CA VAL A 242 7.43 -10.22 -1.65
C VAL A 242 8.29 -10.54 -0.43
N ASP A 243 9.55 -10.88 -0.66
CA ASP A 243 10.56 -11.07 0.37
C ASP A 243 11.62 -9.97 0.26
N LEU A 244 11.76 -9.16 1.30
CA LEU A 244 12.83 -8.19 1.46
C LEU A 244 13.97 -8.88 2.23
N ASP A 245 14.97 -9.36 1.52
CA ASP A 245 16.06 -10.18 2.06
C ASP A 245 17.35 -9.35 2.13
N PRO A 246 17.96 -9.18 3.32
CA PRO A 246 19.17 -8.36 3.48
C PRO A 246 20.37 -8.82 2.64
N GLU A 247 20.42 -10.12 2.29
CA GLU A 247 21.54 -10.71 1.54
C GLU A 247 21.25 -10.76 0.03
N LYS A 248 19.98 -11.03 -0.35
CA LYS A 248 19.58 -11.26 -1.74
C LYS A 248 18.88 -10.05 -2.38
N GLY A 249 18.54 -9.03 -1.58
CA GLY A 249 17.71 -7.92 -2.03
C GLY A 249 16.22 -8.26 -2.05
N THR A 250 15.45 -7.54 -2.83
CA THR A 250 14.01 -7.75 -2.95
C THR A 250 13.70 -8.85 -3.96
N LEU A 251 12.98 -9.87 -3.51
CA LEU A 251 12.44 -10.95 -4.33
C LEU A 251 10.92 -10.84 -4.36
N TYR A 252 10.29 -11.18 -5.47
CA TYR A 252 8.84 -11.21 -5.56
C TYR A 252 8.36 -12.28 -6.53
N GLU A 253 7.19 -12.81 -6.26
CA GLU A 253 6.55 -13.78 -7.13
C GLU A 253 5.03 -13.60 -7.19
N LYS A 254 4.47 -14.02 -8.32
CA LYS A 254 3.03 -14.12 -8.52
C LYS A 254 2.50 -15.33 -7.78
N TRP A 255 1.77 -15.11 -6.69
CA TRP A 255 1.21 -16.16 -5.86
C TRP A 255 -0.27 -16.37 -6.14
N ALA A 256 -0.66 -17.60 -6.47
CA ALA A 256 -2.06 -17.94 -6.77
C ALA A 256 -2.87 -18.11 -5.48
N ILE A 257 -3.97 -17.37 -5.37
CA ILE A 257 -4.97 -17.59 -4.33
C ILE A 257 -5.76 -18.85 -4.68
N LYS A 258 -5.57 -19.92 -3.90
CA LYS A 258 -6.23 -21.21 -4.14
C LYS A 258 -7.75 -21.09 -3.93
N SER A 259 -8.50 -21.65 -4.86
CA SER A 259 -9.98 -21.68 -4.83
C SER A 259 -10.54 -22.54 -3.68
#